data_38b5bcb6dbe0b57febffcce266b6fd6f
#
_entry.id   38b5bcb6dbe0b57febffcce266b6fd6f
#
_cell.length_a   1.000
_cell.length_b   1.000
_cell.length_c   1.000
_cell.angle_alpha   90.00
_cell.angle_beta   90.00
_cell.angle_gamma   90.00
#
_symmetry.space_group_name_H-M   'P 1'
#
loop_
_entity.id
_entity.type
_entity.pdbx_description
1 polymer ?
#
loop_
_entity_poly.entity_id
_entity_poly.type
_entity_poly.pdbx_seq_one_letter_code
_entity_poly.pdbx_strand_id
1 'polypeptide(L)'
;MFSGKRQARFAWLWVSLLVCGIAASILMPRVANAQADPKVQKSMANLKAATAKLGAPKVEGMEAVSGKDATALYFGTTKINNNFEVVDAVVKENGGTATLFAKTGDEYVSVSTNVPKPDGSGRATGTILDPKGKAIVNINKGEPFYGEVTILEVPYITGYEPIKDASGKVIGIYYVGYKK
;
A
#
# COMPACT_ATOMS: atom_id res chain seq x y z
N MET A 1 -76.30 -46.68 22.76
CA MET A 1 -75.80 -46.70 24.14
C MET A 1 -74.46 -47.41 24.12
N PHE A 2 -73.34 -46.79 24.64
CA PHE A 2 -71.97 -47.26 24.70
C PHE A 2 -71.16 -47.27 23.38
N SER A 3 -70.46 -46.29 22.96
CA SER A 3 -69.17 -45.72 23.39
C SER A 3 -68.03 -46.75 23.42
N GLY A 4 -67.13 -46.70 22.45
CA GLY A 4 -65.90 -47.45 22.40
C GLY A 4 -64.83 -46.61 21.66
N LYS A 5 -64.17 -45.77 22.38
CA LYS A 5 -62.97 -44.96 21.85
C LYS A 5 -61.79 -45.89 21.66
N ARG A 6 -61.38 -46.07 20.42
CA ARG A 6 -60.01 -46.63 20.14
C ARG A 6 -59.04 -45.52 19.96
N GLN A 7 -58.07 -45.44 20.88
CA GLN A 7 -56.93 -44.58 20.77
C GLN A 7 -55.90 -45.15 19.80
N ALA A 8 -55.62 -44.45 18.72
CA ALA A 8 -54.52 -44.74 17.84
C ALA A 8 -53.26 -44.12 18.39
N ARG A 9 -52.31 -44.96 18.78
CA ARG A 9 -50.95 -44.56 19.20
C ARG A 9 -50.15 -44.25 17.95
N PHE A 10 -49.90 -42.97 17.66
CA PHE A 10 -48.91 -42.57 16.65
C PHE A 10 -47.49 -42.72 17.23
N ALA A 11 -46.77 -43.69 16.67
CA ALA A 11 -45.32 -43.84 16.89
C ALA A 11 -44.58 -42.78 16.07
N TRP A 12 -43.91 -41.88 16.73
CA TRP A 12 -43.01 -40.89 16.10
C TRP A 12 -41.69 -41.58 15.80
N LEU A 13 -41.47 -41.88 14.53
CA LEU A 13 -40.15 -42.27 14.02
C LEU A 13 -39.29 -41.01 13.90
N TRP A 14 -38.32 -40.90 14.77
CA TRP A 14 -37.24 -39.91 14.65
C TRP A 14 -36.27 -40.38 13.56
N VAL A 15 -36.35 -39.78 12.38
CA VAL A 15 -35.32 -39.93 11.35
C VAL A 15 -34.23 -38.93 11.65
N SER A 16 -33.14 -39.41 12.24
CA SER A 16 -31.92 -38.64 12.45
C SER A 16 -31.21 -38.49 11.12
N LEU A 17 -31.38 -37.34 10.46
CA LEU A 17 -30.58 -36.95 9.29
C LEU A 17 -29.21 -36.52 9.80
N LEU A 18 -28.22 -37.41 9.65
CA LEU A 18 -26.81 -37.12 9.82
C LEU A 18 -26.36 -36.27 8.64
N VAL A 19 -26.41 -34.94 8.77
CA VAL A 19 -25.79 -34.02 7.83
C VAL A 19 -24.28 -34.08 8.04
N CYS A 20 -23.63 -34.91 7.23
CA CYS A 20 -22.17 -34.95 7.15
C CYS A 20 -21.70 -33.68 6.44
N GLY A 21 -21.42 -32.61 7.23
CA GLY A 21 -20.86 -31.37 6.73
C GLY A 21 -19.42 -31.59 6.27
N ILE A 22 -19.21 -31.79 4.97
CA ILE A 22 -17.90 -31.73 4.36
C ILE A 22 -17.47 -30.27 4.42
N ALA A 23 -16.71 -29.89 5.45
CA ALA A 23 -15.99 -28.62 5.48
C ALA A 23 -14.92 -28.68 4.37
N ALA A 24 -15.27 -28.19 3.19
CA ALA A 24 -14.31 -27.92 2.14
C ALA A 24 -13.42 -26.78 2.64
N SER A 25 -12.28 -27.14 3.23
CA SER A 25 -11.19 -26.20 3.52
C SER A 25 -10.71 -25.66 2.18
N ILE A 26 -11.19 -24.50 1.80
CA ILE A 26 -10.67 -23.74 0.67
C ILE A 26 -9.23 -23.37 1.06
N LEU A 27 -8.28 -24.17 0.59
CA LEU A 27 -6.87 -23.87 0.66
C LEU A 27 -6.64 -22.71 -0.32
N MET A 28 -6.84 -21.48 0.16
CA MET A 28 -6.42 -20.31 -0.61
C MET A 28 -4.91 -20.40 -0.78
N PRO A 29 -4.39 -20.34 -2.01
CA PRO A 29 -2.95 -20.28 -2.21
C PRO A 29 -2.43 -19.06 -1.44
N ARG A 30 -1.68 -19.32 -0.40
CA ARG A 30 -0.91 -18.30 0.29
C ARG A 30 0.12 -17.85 -0.73
N VAL A 31 -0.15 -16.76 -1.42
CA VAL A 31 0.88 -16.07 -2.22
C VAL A 31 2.00 -15.83 -1.23
N ALA A 32 3.12 -16.51 -1.44
CA ALA A 32 4.33 -16.28 -0.68
C ALA A 32 4.78 -14.85 -1.00
N ASN A 33 4.24 -13.87 -0.29
CA ASN A 33 4.87 -12.58 -0.18
C ASN A 33 6.25 -12.89 0.42
N ALA A 34 7.31 -12.68 -0.34
CA ALA A 34 8.64 -12.60 0.20
C ALA A 34 8.51 -11.72 1.44
N GLN A 35 8.81 -12.29 2.62
CA GLN A 35 8.53 -11.64 3.89
C GLN A 35 9.24 -10.29 3.88
N ALA A 36 8.47 -9.22 3.87
CA ALA A 36 9.02 -7.86 3.79
C ALA A 36 9.98 -7.66 4.97
N ASP A 37 11.14 -7.08 4.69
CA ASP A 37 12.13 -6.77 5.74
C ASP A 37 11.45 -5.97 6.87
N PRO A 38 11.61 -6.37 8.15
CA PRO A 38 10.94 -5.72 9.28
C PRO A 38 11.27 -4.22 9.40
N LYS A 39 12.49 -3.79 9.01
CA LYS A 39 12.87 -2.37 9.01
C LYS A 39 12.07 -1.60 7.96
N VAL A 40 11.90 -2.19 6.77
CA VAL A 40 11.12 -1.59 5.69
C VAL A 40 9.66 -1.49 6.11
N GLN A 41 9.08 -2.53 6.72
CA GLN A 41 7.70 -2.50 7.21
C GLN A 41 7.50 -1.42 8.28
N LYS A 42 8.42 -1.32 9.25
CA LYS A 42 8.37 -0.29 10.30
C LYS A 42 8.43 1.12 9.71
N SER A 43 9.40 1.38 8.82
CA SER A 43 9.53 2.68 8.15
C SER A 43 8.29 3.03 7.32
N MET A 44 7.71 2.06 6.62
CA MET A 44 6.48 2.26 5.85
C MET A 44 5.31 2.62 6.77
N ALA A 45 5.15 1.92 7.87
CA ALA A 45 4.12 2.22 8.87
C ALA A 45 4.28 3.63 9.44
N ASN A 46 5.53 4.04 9.76
CA ASN A 46 5.82 5.38 10.28
C ASN A 46 5.56 6.47 9.22
N LEU A 47 5.93 6.25 7.94
CA LEU A 47 5.66 7.19 6.86
C LEU A 47 4.15 7.40 6.66
N LYS A 48 3.38 6.31 6.66
CA LYS A 48 1.90 6.36 6.56
C LYS A 48 1.28 7.05 7.79
N ALA A 49 1.76 6.75 8.99
CA ALA A 49 1.27 7.38 10.21
C ALA A 49 1.59 8.89 10.26
N ALA A 50 2.78 9.29 9.81
CA ALA A 50 3.17 10.69 9.73
C ALA A 50 2.29 11.49 8.75
N THR A 51 2.04 10.95 7.56
CA THR A 51 1.14 11.58 6.58
C THR A 51 -0.32 11.58 7.03
N ALA A 52 -0.79 10.51 7.68
CA ALA A 52 -2.17 10.43 8.17
C ALA A 52 -2.49 11.51 9.22
N LYS A 53 -1.50 11.94 10.02
CA LYS A 53 -1.66 13.06 10.97
C LYS A 53 -1.93 14.40 10.27
N LEU A 54 -1.53 14.56 9.02
CA LEU A 54 -1.77 15.77 8.22
C LEU A 54 -3.17 15.79 7.60
N GLY A 55 -3.82 14.62 7.46
CA GLY A 55 -5.17 14.47 6.94
C GLY A 55 -5.28 13.48 5.78
N ALA A 56 -6.47 13.45 5.16
CA ALA A 56 -6.73 12.56 4.03
C ALA A 56 -5.92 12.97 2.78
N PRO A 57 -5.40 12.00 2.00
CA PRO A 57 -4.68 12.29 0.77
C PRO A 57 -5.61 12.78 -0.34
N LYS A 58 -5.16 13.79 -1.07
CA LYS A 58 -5.82 14.32 -2.27
C LYS A 58 -4.79 14.88 -3.25
N VAL A 59 -5.21 15.10 -4.49
CA VAL A 59 -4.43 15.79 -5.51
C VAL A 59 -5.21 16.98 -6.04
N GLU A 60 -4.51 18.13 -6.28
CA GLU A 60 -5.15 19.35 -6.73
C GLU A 60 -4.16 20.25 -7.47
N GLY A 61 -4.39 20.46 -8.77
CA GLY A 61 -3.52 21.29 -9.61
C GLY A 61 -2.19 20.64 -9.96
N MET A 62 -1.28 21.45 -10.47
CA MET A 62 0.06 21.05 -10.92
C MET A 62 1.11 21.96 -10.27
N GLU A 63 2.31 21.44 -10.07
CA GLU A 63 3.44 22.19 -9.54
C GLU A 63 4.75 21.69 -10.16
N ALA A 64 5.66 22.61 -10.42
CA ALA A 64 6.99 22.25 -10.91
C ALA A 64 7.84 21.64 -9.79
N VAL A 65 8.39 20.44 -10.06
CA VAL A 65 9.30 19.73 -9.17
C VAL A 65 10.58 19.40 -9.94
N SER A 66 11.67 20.09 -9.60
CA SER A 66 12.96 19.98 -10.32
C SER A 66 12.82 20.15 -11.84
N GLY A 67 12.00 21.12 -12.28
CA GLY A 67 11.82 21.42 -13.69
C GLY A 67 10.82 20.52 -14.43
N LYS A 68 10.18 19.55 -13.74
CA LYS A 68 9.11 18.71 -14.27
C LYS A 68 7.78 19.08 -13.61
N ASP A 69 6.75 19.31 -14.42
CA ASP A 69 5.40 19.51 -13.91
C ASP A 69 4.85 18.20 -13.33
N ALA A 70 4.42 18.24 -12.09
CA ALA A 70 3.83 17.11 -11.37
C ALA A 70 2.51 17.51 -10.74
N THR A 71 1.58 16.56 -10.66
CA THR A 71 0.34 16.75 -9.91
C THR A 71 0.67 17.10 -8.45
N ALA A 72 0.03 18.14 -7.91
CA ALA A 72 0.26 18.53 -6.52
C ALA A 72 -0.46 17.58 -5.57
N LEU A 73 0.31 16.86 -4.74
CA LEU A 73 -0.16 15.92 -3.73
C LEU A 73 -0.31 16.62 -2.39
N TYR A 74 -1.43 16.38 -1.73
CA TYR A 74 -1.73 16.91 -0.40
C TYR A 74 -2.11 15.79 0.57
N PHE A 75 -1.82 16.03 1.85
CA PHE A 75 -2.48 15.35 2.97
C PHE A 75 -3.20 16.42 3.80
N GLY A 76 -4.55 16.36 3.85
CA GLY A 76 -5.36 17.45 4.37
C GLY A 76 -5.13 18.76 3.61
N THR A 77 -4.60 19.77 4.31
CA THR A 77 -4.21 21.06 3.72
C THR A 77 -2.71 21.17 3.43
N THR A 78 -1.91 20.19 3.85
CA THR A 78 -0.45 20.22 3.71
C THR A 78 -0.06 19.73 2.32
N LYS A 79 0.57 20.61 1.54
CA LYS A 79 1.16 20.28 0.25
C LYS A 79 2.47 19.53 0.45
N ILE A 80 2.68 18.47 -0.33
CA ILE A 80 3.82 17.56 -0.24
C ILE A 80 4.90 17.89 -1.27
N ASN A 81 4.52 18.37 -2.44
CA ASN A 81 5.49 18.73 -3.49
C ASN A 81 6.51 19.73 -2.94
N ASN A 82 7.80 19.41 -3.10
CA ASN A 82 8.94 20.18 -2.60
C ASN A 82 8.97 20.39 -1.07
N ASN A 83 8.13 19.69 -0.31
CA ASN A 83 8.16 19.67 1.16
C ASN A 83 8.78 18.34 1.64
N PHE A 84 9.89 18.43 2.38
CA PHE A 84 10.67 17.25 2.80
C PHE A 84 10.50 16.90 4.28
N GLU A 85 9.73 17.65 5.04
CA GLU A 85 9.60 17.50 6.50
C GLU A 85 9.19 16.07 6.90
N VAL A 86 8.21 15.50 6.21
CA VAL A 86 7.69 14.16 6.52
C VAL A 86 8.73 13.09 6.23
N VAL A 87 9.34 13.12 5.03
CA VAL A 87 10.33 12.11 4.64
C VAL A 87 11.59 12.20 5.50
N ASP A 88 12.03 13.41 5.84
CA ASP A 88 13.20 13.63 6.68
C ASP A 88 12.95 13.18 8.15
N ALA A 89 11.77 13.46 8.70
CA ALA A 89 11.41 13.01 10.04
C ALA A 89 11.40 11.48 10.13
N VAL A 90 10.82 10.80 9.15
CA VAL A 90 10.78 9.33 9.10
C VAL A 90 12.17 8.72 8.98
N VAL A 91 13.03 9.31 8.14
CA VAL A 91 14.40 8.83 7.95
C VAL A 91 15.26 9.11 9.17
N LYS A 92 15.08 10.25 9.83
CA LYS A 92 15.76 10.57 11.10
C LYS A 92 15.46 9.52 12.19
N GLU A 93 14.22 9.02 12.22
CA GLU A 93 13.80 8.01 13.21
C GLU A 93 14.25 6.59 12.85
N ASN A 94 14.15 6.22 11.58
CA ASN A 94 14.27 4.81 11.16
C ASN A 94 15.53 4.53 10.32
N GLY A 95 16.24 5.57 9.86
CA GLY A 95 17.28 5.44 8.84
C GLY A 95 16.74 5.16 7.44
N GLY A 96 17.61 4.82 6.52
CA GLY A 96 17.26 4.48 5.15
C GLY A 96 16.85 5.68 4.29
N THR A 97 15.92 5.45 3.36
CA THR A 97 15.39 6.47 2.45
C THR A 97 13.87 6.41 2.41
N ALA A 98 13.24 7.56 2.15
CA ALA A 98 11.80 7.69 1.98
C ALA A 98 11.46 8.63 0.82
N THR A 99 10.37 8.32 0.11
CA THR A 99 9.85 9.16 -0.99
C THR A 99 8.34 9.12 -1.00
N LEU A 100 7.74 10.25 -1.34
CA LEU A 100 6.35 10.37 -1.73
C LEU A 100 6.30 10.70 -3.23
N PHE A 101 5.58 9.89 -3.99
CA PHE A 101 5.34 10.11 -5.41
C PHE A 101 3.92 10.62 -5.63
N ALA A 102 3.74 11.52 -6.57
CA ALA A 102 2.43 11.90 -7.09
C ALA A 102 2.18 11.25 -8.44
N LYS A 103 0.97 10.71 -8.65
CA LYS A 103 0.56 10.22 -9.96
C LYS A 103 0.28 11.39 -10.88
N THR A 104 1.02 11.47 -11.99
CA THR A 104 0.93 12.53 -12.99
C THR A 104 0.74 11.88 -14.36
N GLY A 105 -0.51 11.90 -14.86
CA GLY A 105 -0.86 11.09 -16.03
C GLY A 105 -0.62 9.61 -15.76
N ASP A 106 0.21 8.97 -16.57
CA ASP A 106 0.58 7.55 -16.44
C ASP A 106 1.87 7.34 -15.64
N GLU A 107 2.51 8.42 -15.20
CA GLU A 107 3.77 8.38 -14.46
C GLU A 107 3.56 8.60 -12.95
N TYR A 108 4.53 8.14 -12.16
CA TYR A 108 4.64 8.49 -10.74
C TYR A 108 5.90 9.32 -10.55
N VAL A 109 5.73 10.60 -10.25
CA VAL A 109 6.81 11.58 -10.10
C VAL A 109 7.19 11.71 -8.63
N SER A 110 8.48 11.62 -8.31
CA SER A 110 9.02 11.86 -6.96
C SER A 110 8.85 13.34 -6.59
N VAL A 111 7.89 13.64 -5.71
CA VAL A 111 7.57 15.01 -5.30
C VAL A 111 8.17 15.41 -3.96
N SER A 112 8.51 14.43 -3.13
CA SER A 112 9.22 14.61 -1.85
C SER A 112 10.10 13.40 -1.58
N THR A 113 11.40 13.59 -1.39
CA THR A 113 12.36 12.50 -1.21
C THR A 113 13.59 12.94 -0.44
N ASN A 114 14.25 12.01 0.27
CA ASN A 114 15.61 12.17 0.77
C ASN A 114 16.64 11.33 -0.01
N VAL A 115 16.21 10.58 -1.05
CA VAL A 115 17.14 9.86 -1.92
C VAL A 115 18.05 10.89 -2.61
N PRO A 116 19.40 10.79 -2.47
CA PRO A 116 20.28 11.71 -3.13
C PRO A 116 20.39 11.41 -4.62
N LYS A 117 20.67 12.43 -5.43
CA LYS A 117 21.11 12.24 -6.81
C LYS A 117 22.49 11.58 -6.84
N PRO A 118 22.81 10.80 -7.90
CA PRO A 118 24.12 10.14 -8.01
C PRO A 118 25.30 11.09 -8.01
N ASP A 119 25.14 12.30 -8.55
CA ASP A 119 26.15 13.34 -8.61
C ASP A 119 26.30 14.17 -7.32
N GLY A 120 25.50 13.84 -6.29
CA GLY A 120 25.47 14.58 -5.02
C GLY A 120 24.87 15.98 -5.09
N SER A 121 24.29 16.41 -6.23
CA SER A 121 23.73 17.75 -6.42
C SER A 121 22.40 18.01 -5.69
N GLY A 122 22.02 17.14 -4.76
CA GLY A 122 20.80 17.28 -3.97
C GLY A 122 19.90 16.05 -4.02
N ARG A 123 18.60 16.27 -3.84
CA ARG A 123 17.58 15.21 -3.78
C ARG A 123 17.11 14.82 -5.17
N ALA A 124 16.79 13.54 -5.37
CA ALA A 124 16.29 13.00 -6.62
C ALA A 124 14.80 13.32 -6.84
N THR A 125 14.38 14.57 -6.57
CA THR A 125 13.03 15.06 -6.88
C THR A 125 12.84 15.19 -8.38
N GLY A 126 11.60 15.05 -8.87
CA GLY A 126 11.28 15.10 -10.29
C GLY A 126 11.61 13.82 -11.06
N THR A 127 12.27 12.82 -10.44
CA THR A 127 12.51 11.52 -11.06
C THR A 127 11.22 10.71 -11.15
N ILE A 128 11.15 9.80 -12.13
CA ILE A 128 9.99 8.95 -12.38
C ILE A 128 10.26 7.56 -11.82
N LEU A 129 9.25 6.95 -11.19
CA LEU A 129 9.31 5.52 -10.90
C LEU A 129 9.47 4.74 -12.20
N ASP A 130 10.42 3.81 -12.23
CA ASP A 130 10.71 3.01 -13.42
C ASP A 130 9.41 2.33 -13.96
N PRO A 131 8.93 2.71 -15.16
CA PRO A 131 7.71 2.16 -15.74
C PRO A 131 7.82 0.68 -16.13
N LYS A 132 9.03 0.12 -16.14
CA LYS A 132 9.31 -1.30 -16.40
C LYS A 132 9.74 -2.05 -15.12
N GLY A 133 9.80 -1.35 -13.99
CA GLY A 133 10.22 -1.89 -12.72
C GLY A 133 9.19 -2.85 -12.11
N LYS A 134 9.65 -3.69 -11.18
CA LYS A 134 8.78 -4.67 -10.50
C LYS A 134 7.67 -4.01 -9.68
N ALA A 135 7.95 -2.87 -9.05
CA ALA A 135 7.02 -2.19 -8.18
C ALA A 135 5.79 -1.65 -8.92
N ILE A 136 5.97 -1.10 -10.13
CA ILE A 136 4.88 -0.45 -10.89
C ILE A 136 3.74 -1.42 -11.21
N VAL A 137 4.06 -2.71 -11.43
CA VAL A 137 3.06 -3.75 -11.76
C VAL A 137 2.05 -3.93 -10.62
N ASN A 138 2.53 -3.98 -9.36
CA ASN A 138 1.67 -4.10 -8.19
C ASN A 138 0.94 -2.80 -7.92
N ILE A 139 1.63 -1.67 -7.98
CA ILE A 139 1.04 -0.35 -7.73
C ILE A 139 -0.11 -0.05 -8.68
N ASN A 140 0.00 -0.39 -9.95
CA ASN A 140 -1.07 -0.19 -10.93
C ASN A 140 -2.31 -1.06 -10.65
N LYS A 141 -2.16 -2.16 -9.90
CA LYS A 141 -3.27 -2.96 -9.37
C LYS A 141 -3.81 -2.42 -8.04
N GLY A 142 -3.19 -1.38 -7.48
CA GLY A 142 -3.51 -0.87 -6.16
C GLY A 142 -3.00 -1.75 -5.02
N GLU A 143 -1.98 -2.58 -5.28
CA GLU A 143 -1.37 -3.53 -4.35
C GLU A 143 0.02 -3.04 -3.93
N PRO A 144 0.50 -3.39 -2.71
CA PRO A 144 1.84 -3.08 -2.26
C PRO A 144 2.88 -3.98 -2.98
N PHE A 145 4.11 -3.46 -3.07
CA PHE A 145 5.28 -4.23 -3.47
C PHE A 145 6.35 -4.14 -2.38
N TYR A 146 6.90 -5.27 -1.99
CA TYR A 146 8.06 -5.37 -1.11
C TYR A 146 9.10 -6.27 -1.74
N GLY A 147 10.33 -5.79 -1.83
CA GLY A 147 11.40 -6.57 -2.45
C GLY A 147 12.63 -5.74 -2.80
N GLU A 148 13.54 -6.40 -3.51
CA GLU A 148 14.77 -5.77 -3.96
C GLU A 148 14.57 -5.07 -5.30
N VAL A 149 15.03 -3.82 -5.36
CA VAL A 149 15.11 -3.03 -6.60
C VAL A 149 16.43 -2.28 -6.66
N THR A 150 16.83 -1.93 -7.88
CA THR A 150 17.97 -1.03 -8.11
C THR A 150 17.42 0.38 -8.31
N ILE A 151 17.91 1.33 -7.51
CA ILE A 151 17.53 2.74 -7.58
C ILE A 151 18.79 3.53 -7.88
N LEU A 152 18.82 4.25 -9.00
CA LEU A 152 20.00 5.03 -9.43
C LEU A 152 21.29 4.21 -9.30
N GLU A 153 21.26 2.99 -9.86
CA GLU A 153 22.38 2.02 -9.89
C GLU A 153 22.78 1.40 -8.54
N VAL A 154 22.07 1.71 -7.46
CA VAL A 154 22.33 1.17 -6.12
C VAL A 154 21.26 0.15 -5.75
N PRO A 155 21.61 -1.06 -5.26
CA PRO A 155 20.63 -2.04 -4.79
C PRO A 155 20.03 -1.65 -3.43
N TYR A 156 18.71 -1.79 -3.31
CA TYR A 156 17.94 -1.52 -2.10
C TYR A 156 16.98 -2.66 -1.78
N ILE A 157 16.73 -2.88 -0.49
CA ILE A 157 15.55 -3.59 0.00
C ILE A 157 14.46 -2.53 0.22
N THR A 158 13.29 -2.69 -0.39
CA THR A 158 12.30 -1.62 -0.51
C THR A 158 10.88 -2.06 -0.19
N GLY A 159 10.05 -1.06 0.13
CA GLY A 159 8.61 -1.15 0.14
C GLY A 159 8.00 0.00 -0.66
N TYR A 160 7.00 -0.33 -1.46
CA TYR A 160 6.15 0.61 -2.18
C TYR A 160 4.71 0.30 -1.84
N GLU A 161 3.94 1.30 -1.41
CA GLU A 161 2.51 1.15 -1.16
C GLU A 161 1.73 2.26 -1.86
N PRO A 162 0.53 1.95 -2.43
CA PRO A 162 -0.26 2.97 -3.09
C PRO A 162 -0.84 3.98 -2.10
N ILE A 163 -0.79 5.26 -2.46
CA ILE A 163 -1.59 6.31 -1.83
C ILE A 163 -2.93 6.34 -2.57
N LYS A 164 -4.03 6.15 -1.85
CA LYS A 164 -5.38 6.15 -2.41
C LYS A 164 -6.19 7.32 -1.86
N ASP A 165 -6.93 8.00 -2.72
CA ASP A 165 -7.89 9.01 -2.30
C ASP A 165 -9.15 8.40 -1.67
N ALA A 166 -10.10 9.26 -1.28
CA ALA A 166 -11.35 8.83 -0.65
C ALA A 166 -12.23 7.93 -1.54
N SER A 167 -12.02 7.95 -2.86
CA SER A 167 -12.71 7.07 -3.81
C SER A 167 -12.03 5.71 -3.99
N GLY A 168 -10.84 5.52 -3.40
CA GLY A 168 -10.01 4.33 -3.57
C GLY A 168 -9.09 4.37 -4.79
N LYS A 169 -9.07 5.48 -5.55
CA LYS A 169 -8.19 5.68 -6.69
C LYS A 169 -6.75 5.88 -6.24
N VAL A 170 -5.79 5.22 -6.90
CA VAL A 170 -4.36 5.44 -6.65
C VAL A 170 -3.95 6.80 -7.22
N ILE A 171 -3.51 7.69 -6.33
CA ILE A 171 -3.09 9.06 -6.63
C ILE A 171 -1.61 9.32 -6.36
N GLY A 172 -0.90 8.34 -5.80
CA GLY A 172 0.52 8.44 -5.49
C GLY A 172 1.07 7.15 -4.91
N ILE A 173 2.31 7.22 -4.40
CA ILE A 173 3.00 6.08 -3.81
C ILE A 173 3.80 6.52 -2.58
N TYR A 174 3.71 5.74 -1.51
CA TYR A 174 4.68 5.71 -0.42
C TYR A 174 5.85 4.82 -0.81
N TYR A 175 7.06 5.29 -0.59
CA TYR A 175 8.27 4.50 -0.76
C TYR A 175 9.17 4.61 0.47
N VAL A 176 9.75 3.50 0.86
CA VAL A 176 10.87 3.42 1.81
C VAL A 176 11.87 2.39 1.33
N GLY A 177 13.17 2.60 1.65
CA GLY A 177 14.21 1.69 1.23
C GLY A 177 15.49 1.78 2.06
N TYR A 178 16.23 0.67 2.07
CA TYR A 178 17.54 0.57 2.72
C TYR A 178 18.55 0.03 1.72
N LYS A 179 19.70 0.66 1.62
CA LYS A 179 20.82 0.15 0.82
C LYS A 179 21.24 -1.23 1.32
N LYS A 180 21.54 -2.10 0.37
CA LYS A 180 22.14 -3.41 0.66
C LYS A 180 23.65 -3.28 0.85
#